data_32cda8bec194f1dae6862f9b90b5c1f2
#
_entry.id   32cda8bec194f1dae6862f9b90b5c1f2
#
_cell.length_a   1.000
_cell.length_b   1.000
_cell.length_c   1.000
_cell.angle_alpha   90.00
_cell.angle_beta   90.00
_cell.angle_gamma   90.00
#
_symmetry.space_group_name_H-M   'P 1'
#
loop_
_entity.id
_entity.type
_entity.pdbx_description
1 polymer ?
#
loop_
_entity_poly.entity_id
_entity_poly.type
_entity_poly.pdbx_seq_one_letter_code
_entity_poly.pdbx_strand_id
1 'polypeptide(L)'
;MESLRIYNTLARDKQVFVPRQPGEVRMYVCGITVYDYCHVGHARMLVVFDLVQRWLRAIGYRVTYVRNITDVDDKIIRRAVENGESIKSLTDRFIGAMHDDEAALGIQRPDIEPRATQFIPQMLGMIEQLEANGYAYQASDGDVNYSVRKFANYGKLSGKSLDDLRAGERVAANDAKEDPLDFVLWKRAKAEDPEGASWASKYGMGRPGWHIECSAMGCTLLGEHFDIHGGGQDLQFPHHENEIAQSEGATGQTFVNYWMHNGFVQVDNEKMSKSLGNFFTIREVLERYDAEVMRFFIVRTHYRSPLNYSDVHLDDARASLTRLYTALKDVEPDALALDWNEPYAQRFAVAMNDDINTPVAVATLFELAGEVNRTRDASLARQLKQLAGLLGLLGREPRAFLQQGTGSAQAGALAADEIEARIAARVAAKRAKDYAEADRIRAELLEAGIALEDKPGGSTEWRRV
;
A
#
# COMPACT_ATOMS: atom_id res chain seq x y z
N MET A 1 9.69 18.45 -18.07
CA MET A 1 8.60 17.48 -17.75
C MET A 1 7.27 18.21 -17.70
N GLU A 2 6.17 17.57 -18.12
CA GLU A 2 4.82 18.09 -17.91
C GLU A 2 4.51 18.18 -16.41
N SER A 3 3.60 19.09 -16.04
CA SER A 3 3.20 19.26 -14.64
C SER A 3 2.44 18.02 -14.14
N LEU A 4 2.75 17.59 -12.92
CA LEU A 4 2.01 16.51 -12.25
C LEU A 4 0.54 16.91 -12.10
N ARG A 5 -0.34 15.99 -12.47
CA ARG A 5 -1.78 16.08 -12.23
C ARG A 5 -2.21 14.94 -11.31
N ILE A 6 -3.06 15.24 -10.35
CA ILE A 6 -3.59 14.26 -9.38
C ILE A 6 -5.11 14.33 -9.42
N TYR A 7 -5.77 13.17 -9.46
CA TYR A 7 -7.20 13.12 -9.24
C TYR A 7 -7.53 13.42 -7.79
N ASN A 8 -8.18 14.55 -7.58
CA ASN A 8 -8.62 14.98 -6.27
C ASN A 8 -10.05 14.48 -6.02
N THR A 9 -10.23 13.58 -5.07
CA THR A 9 -11.54 13.02 -4.75
C THR A 9 -12.54 14.09 -4.32
N LEU A 10 -12.08 15.13 -3.63
CA LEU A 10 -12.94 16.24 -3.21
C LEU A 10 -13.49 17.04 -4.41
N ALA A 11 -12.64 17.31 -5.39
CA ALA A 11 -13.01 18.02 -6.61
C ALA A 11 -13.64 17.10 -7.68
N ARG A 12 -13.44 15.78 -7.56
CA ARG A 12 -13.85 14.76 -8.55
C ARG A 12 -13.26 14.98 -9.94
N ASP A 13 -12.07 15.57 -10.00
CA ASP A 13 -11.36 15.90 -11.24
C ASP A 13 -9.85 15.77 -11.06
N LYS A 14 -9.14 15.61 -12.20
CA LYS A 14 -7.68 15.67 -12.26
C LYS A 14 -7.23 17.13 -12.23
N GLN A 15 -6.56 17.54 -11.19
CA GLN A 15 -6.06 18.89 -10.99
C GLN A 15 -4.53 18.92 -11.16
N VAL A 16 -4.00 20.02 -11.66
CA VAL A 16 -2.56 20.28 -11.62
C VAL A 16 -2.13 20.35 -10.15
N PHE A 17 -1.14 19.56 -9.80
CA PHE A 17 -0.61 19.56 -8.44
C PHE A 17 0.24 20.79 -8.18
N VAL A 18 -0.17 21.58 -7.21
CA VAL A 18 0.53 22.78 -6.73
C VAL A 18 0.72 22.63 -5.22
N PRO A 19 1.95 22.38 -4.75
CA PRO A 19 2.19 22.27 -3.31
C PRO A 19 2.03 23.64 -2.64
N ARG A 20 1.66 23.64 -1.36
CA ARG A 20 1.53 24.84 -0.55
C ARG A 20 2.84 25.62 -0.40
N GLN A 21 3.93 24.89 -0.33
CA GLN A 21 5.29 25.44 -0.28
C GLN A 21 6.05 24.95 -1.51
N PRO A 22 6.62 25.85 -2.35
CA PRO A 22 7.36 25.42 -3.52
C PRO A 22 8.48 24.43 -3.17
N GLY A 23 8.51 23.29 -3.86
CA GLY A 23 9.50 22.23 -3.66
C GLY A 23 9.26 21.31 -2.47
N GLU A 24 8.25 21.55 -1.63
CA GLU A 24 7.90 20.73 -0.47
C GLU A 24 6.52 20.12 -0.61
N VAL A 25 6.36 18.87 -0.19
CA VAL A 25 5.07 18.19 -0.13
C VAL A 25 4.88 17.57 1.25
N ARG A 26 3.75 17.88 1.89
CA ARG A 26 3.33 17.29 3.15
C ARG A 26 2.19 16.32 2.87
N MET A 27 2.40 15.04 3.16
CA MET A 27 1.47 13.97 2.86
C MET A 27 1.15 13.16 4.12
N TYR A 28 -0.13 13.01 4.44
CA TYR A 28 -0.64 12.12 5.45
C TYR A 28 -1.40 10.96 4.80
N VAL A 29 -1.19 9.75 5.27
CA VAL A 29 -1.95 8.57 4.85
C VAL A 29 -2.48 7.85 6.09
N CYS A 30 -3.78 7.59 6.11
CA CYS A 30 -4.36 6.77 7.17
C CYS A 30 -3.72 5.38 7.17
N GLY A 31 -3.18 5.00 8.33
CA GLY A 31 -2.47 3.75 8.51
C GLY A 31 -3.37 2.59 8.93
N ILE A 32 -2.80 1.65 9.64
CA ILE A 32 -3.41 0.35 9.92
C ILE A 32 -3.77 0.25 11.40
N THR A 33 -4.95 -0.32 11.69
CA THR A 33 -5.32 -0.77 13.04
C THR A 33 -4.65 -2.11 13.30
N VAL A 34 -3.71 -2.15 14.25
CA VAL A 34 -2.77 -3.26 14.44
C VAL A 34 -3.31 -4.32 15.41
N TYR A 35 -4.34 -5.05 15.01
CA TYR A 35 -4.95 -6.13 15.78
C TYR A 35 -4.81 -7.52 15.14
N ASP A 36 -4.31 -7.58 13.90
CA ASP A 36 -4.16 -8.81 13.11
C ASP A 36 -3.11 -8.61 12.00
N TYR A 37 -2.69 -9.68 11.31
CA TYR A 37 -1.80 -9.61 10.16
C TYR A 37 -2.35 -8.76 9.02
N CYS A 38 -1.44 -8.11 8.28
CA CYS A 38 -1.80 -7.34 7.11
C CYS A 38 -2.33 -8.23 5.99
N HIS A 39 -3.35 -7.76 5.28
CA HIS A 39 -3.96 -8.45 4.16
C HIS A 39 -3.67 -7.76 2.81
N VAL A 40 -4.05 -8.40 1.70
CA VAL A 40 -3.82 -7.88 0.34
C VAL A 40 -4.37 -6.46 0.14
N GLY A 41 -5.48 -6.11 0.80
CA GLY A 41 -6.01 -4.73 0.79
C GLY A 41 -5.06 -3.72 1.43
N HIS A 42 -4.40 -4.08 2.55
CA HIS A 42 -3.36 -3.26 3.15
C HIS A 42 -2.14 -3.16 2.23
N ALA A 43 -1.69 -4.28 1.63
CA ALA A 43 -0.59 -4.27 0.66
C ALA A 43 -0.85 -3.29 -0.49
N ARG A 44 -2.11 -3.25 -1.00
CA ARG A 44 -2.47 -2.30 -2.05
C ARG A 44 -2.29 -0.85 -1.62
N MET A 45 -2.83 -0.46 -0.48
CA MET A 45 -2.69 0.90 0.05
C MET A 45 -1.22 1.25 0.28
N LEU A 46 -0.47 0.37 0.94
CA LEU A 46 0.94 0.56 1.25
C LEU A 46 1.80 0.75 -0.02
N VAL A 47 1.63 -0.11 -1.04
CA VAL A 47 2.34 -0.02 -2.32
C VAL A 47 1.95 1.24 -3.09
N VAL A 48 0.66 1.61 -3.13
CA VAL A 48 0.20 2.80 -3.84
C VAL A 48 0.83 4.06 -3.27
N PHE A 49 0.83 4.26 -1.96
CA PHE A 49 1.41 5.46 -1.37
C PHE A 49 2.94 5.43 -1.32
N ASP A 50 3.56 4.24 -1.35
CA ASP A 50 4.99 4.10 -1.64
C ASP A 50 5.33 4.59 -3.07
N LEU A 51 4.50 4.28 -4.07
CA LEU A 51 4.67 4.81 -5.43
C LEU A 51 4.50 6.32 -5.50
N VAL A 52 3.50 6.87 -4.81
CA VAL A 52 3.27 8.32 -4.75
C VAL A 52 4.49 9.04 -4.17
N GLN A 53 4.99 8.60 -3.00
CA GLN A 53 6.17 9.24 -2.41
C GLN A 53 7.42 9.09 -3.27
N ARG A 54 7.66 7.90 -3.89
CA ARG A 54 8.78 7.67 -4.79
C ARG A 54 8.72 8.60 -5.99
N TRP A 55 7.55 8.74 -6.61
CA TRP A 55 7.39 9.61 -7.76
C TRP A 55 7.58 11.07 -7.41
N LEU A 56 6.95 11.58 -6.35
CA LEU A 56 7.14 12.95 -5.89
C LEU A 56 8.61 13.28 -5.62
N ARG A 57 9.35 12.37 -4.97
CA ARG A 57 10.79 12.53 -4.74
C ARG A 57 11.60 12.49 -6.04
N ALA A 58 11.25 11.61 -6.98
CA ALA A 58 11.94 11.48 -8.28
C ALA A 58 11.80 12.74 -9.14
N ILE A 59 10.69 13.45 -9.05
CA ILE A 59 10.48 14.72 -9.76
C ILE A 59 10.94 15.96 -8.97
N GLY A 60 11.65 15.75 -7.85
CA GLY A 60 12.39 16.79 -7.14
C GLY A 60 11.72 17.40 -5.92
N TYR A 61 10.56 16.90 -5.47
CA TYR A 61 9.96 17.37 -4.22
C TYR A 61 10.64 16.78 -2.98
N ARG A 62 10.78 17.62 -1.95
CA ARG A 62 11.07 17.17 -0.59
C ARG A 62 9.74 16.75 0.06
N VAL A 63 9.55 15.45 0.26
CA VAL A 63 8.32 14.88 0.79
C VAL A 63 8.48 14.62 2.29
N THR A 64 7.55 15.14 3.09
CA THR A 64 7.32 14.71 4.48
C THR A 64 6.10 13.79 4.48
N TYR A 65 6.35 12.50 4.60
CA TYR A 65 5.32 11.45 4.58
C TYR A 65 5.03 10.96 5.99
N VAL A 66 3.81 11.15 6.45
CA VAL A 66 3.28 10.66 7.73
C VAL A 66 2.27 9.55 7.47
N ARG A 67 2.42 8.42 8.16
CA ARG A 67 1.43 7.35 8.19
C ARG A 67 1.28 6.85 9.62
N ASN A 68 0.09 6.96 10.18
CA ASN A 68 -0.14 6.59 11.56
C ASN A 68 -0.26 5.08 11.78
N ILE A 69 -0.15 4.70 13.04
CA ILE A 69 -0.52 3.39 13.56
C ILE A 69 -1.64 3.60 14.56
N THR A 70 -2.80 3.00 14.31
CA THR A 70 -3.88 2.92 15.29
C THR A 70 -3.61 1.74 16.22
N ASP A 71 -3.10 2.06 17.40
CA ASP A 71 -2.70 1.10 18.47
C ASP A 71 -3.66 1.09 19.66
N VAL A 72 -4.82 1.74 19.54
CA VAL A 72 -5.96 1.66 20.45
C VAL A 72 -7.29 1.68 19.65
N ASP A 73 -8.12 0.68 19.82
CA ASP A 73 -9.42 0.53 19.14
C ASP A 73 -10.20 -0.62 19.81
N ASP A 74 -11.53 -0.63 19.66
CA ASP A 74 -12.38 -1.70 20.21
C ASP A 74 -11.98 -3.11 19.72
N LYS A 75 -11.46 -3.22 18.47
CA LYS A 75 -10.98 -4.51 17.91
C LYS A 75 -9.70 -4.96 18.58
N ILE A 76 -8.79 -4.02 18.87
CA ILE A 76 -7.54 -4.27 19.60
C ILE A 76 -7.86 -4.76 21.00
N ILE A 77 -8.73 -4.04 21.71
CA ILE A 77 -9.14 -4.38 23.08
C ILE A 77 -9.73 -5.78 23.13
N ARG A 78 -10.70 -6.06 22.24
CA ARG A 78 -11.33 -7.39 22.15
C ARG A 78 -10.31 -8.48 21.90
N ARG A 79 -9.42 -8.29 20.92
CA ARG A 79 -8.40 -9.27 20.55
C ARG A 79 -7.40 -9.54 21.67
N ALA A 80 -7.00 -8.49 22.40
CA ALA A 80 -6.11 -8.64 23.55
C ALA A 80 -6.75 -9.45 24.68
N VAL A 81 -8.03 -9.20 24.96
CA VAL A 81 -8.81 -9.97 25.95
C VAL A 81 -8.97 -11.42 25.51
N GLU A 82 -9.34 -11.68 24.25
CA GLU A 82 -9.46 -13.04 23.67
C GLU A 82 -8.15 -13.83 23.75
N ASN A 83 -7.01 -13.17 23.55
CA ASN A 83 -5.70 -13.80 23.61
C ASN A 83 -5.10 -13.89 25.03
N GLY A 84 -5.71 -13.22 26.03
CA GLY A 84 -5.15 -13.14 27.38
C GLY A 84 -3.84 -12.38 27.47
N GLU A 85 -3.63 -11.39 26.62
CA GLU A 85 -2.42 -10.57 26.56
C GLU A 85 -2.72 -9.07 26.74
N SER A 86 -1.70 -8.26 27.07
CA SER A 86 -1.86 -6.81 27.13
C SER A 86 -2.02 -6.19 25.75
N ILE A 87 -2.74 -5.05 25.65
CA ILE A 87 -2.87 -4.25 24.42
C ILE A 87 -1.48 -3.96 23.81
N LYS A 88 -0.54 -3.55 24.66
CA LYS A 88 0.83 -3.24 24.24
C LYS A 88 1.53 -4.46 23.62
N SER A 89 1.43 -5.64 24.21
CA SER A 89 2.03 -6.88 23.68
C SER A 89 1.44 -7.22 22.32
N LEU A 90 0.10 -7.17 22.21
CA LEU A 90 -0.62 -7.41 20.95
C LEU A 90 -0.16 -6.46 19.85
N THR A 91 -0.21 -5.15 20.12
CA THR A 91 0.07 -4.12 19.11
C THR A 91 1.53 -4.11 18.70
N ASP A 92 2.50 -4.24 19.63
CA ASP A 92 3.93 -4.32 19.29
C ASP A 92 4.24 -5.52 18.40
N ARG A 93 3.60 -6.67 18.63
CA ARG A 93 3.74 -7.86 17.78
C ARG A 93 3.23 -7.62 16.37
N PHE A 94 2.04 -7.04 16.21
CA PHE A 94 1.47 -6.80 14.87
C PHE A 94 2.11 -5.61 14.15
N ILE A 95 2.67 -4.63 14.87
CA ILE A 95 3.52 -3.59 14.29
C ILE A 95 4.79 -4.23 13.71
N GLY A 96 5.45 -5.12 14.45
CA GLY A 96 6.60 -5.86 13.95
C GLY A 96 6.27 -6.65 12.69
N ALA A 97 5.16 -7.41 12.72
CA ALA A 97 4.68 -8.18 11.58
C ALA A 97 4.35 -7.31 10.35
N MET A 98 3.73 -6.14 10.55
CA MET A 98 3.47 -5.16 9.48
C MET A 98 4.76 -4.65 8.84
N HIS A 99 5.76 -4.33 9.66
CA HIS A 99 7.06 -3.87 9.16
C HIS A 99 7.82 -4.94 8.38
N ASP A 100 7.71 -6.22 8.79
CA ASP A 100 8.28 -7.35 8.04
C ASP A 100 7.61 -7.49 6.67
N ASP A 101 6.27 -7.40 6.63
CA ASP A 101 5.48 -7.47 5.40
C ASP A 101 5.82 -6.29 4.45
N GLU A 102 5.98 -5.07 4.99
CA GLU A 102 6.43 -3.89 4.23
C GLU A 102 7.83 -4.08 3.65
N ALA A 103 8.77 -4.56 4.46
CA ALA A 103 10.14 -4.81 4.02
C ALA A 103 10.19 -5.87 2.91
N ALA A 104 9.41 -6.95 3.03
CA ALA A 104 9.30 -7.99 2.01
C ALA A 104 8.79 -7.43 0.68
N LEU A 105 7.79 -6.54 0.71
CA LEU A 105 7.23 -5.88 -0.48
C LEU A 105 8.10 -4.71 -1.00
N GLY A 106 9.25 -4.42 -0.40
CA GLY A 106 10.14 -3.33 -0.79
C GLY A 106 9.53 -1.94 -0.61
N ILE A 107 8.63 -1.79 0.36
CA ILE A 107 7.97 -0.52 0.69
C ILE A 107 8.93 0.35 1.51
N GLN A 108 9.08 1.60 1.11
CA GLN A 108 9.84 2.59 1.89
C GLN A 108 9.00 3.04 3.09
N ARG A 109 9.64 3.03 4.27
CA ARG A 109 9.00 3.52 5.49
C ARG A 109 8.58 4.98 5.34
N PRO A 110 7.48 5.41 6.00
CA PRO A 110 7.16 6.82 6.12
C PRO A 110 8.25 7.56 6.91
N ASP A 111 8.36 8.87 6.70
CA ASP A 111 9.33 9.70 7.45
C ASP A 111 8.94 9.79 8.93
N ILE A 112 7.62 9.79 9.21
CA ILE A 112 7.08 9.82 10.57
C ILE A 112 5.95 8.79 10.66
N GLU A 113 6.01 7.91 11.67
CA GLU A 113 5.03 6.86 11.90
C GLU A 113 4.48 6.97 13.35
N PRO A 114 3.56 7.92 13.61
CA PRO A 114 3.04 8.18 14.96
C PRO A 114 2.07 7.07 15.39
N ARG A 115 2.10 6.73 16.68
CA ARG A 115 1.10 5.85 17.31
C ARG A 115 -0.01 6.69 17.93
N ALA A 116 -1.27 6.29 17.80
CA ALA A 116 -2.41 7.01 18.35
C ALA A 116 -2.28 7.24 19.86
N THR A 117 -1.80 6.23 20.61
CA THR A 117 -1.61 6.33 22.07
C THR A 117 -0.61 7.40 22.50
N GLN A 118 0.27 7.86 21.61
CA GLN A 118 1.25 8.90 21.89
C GLN A 118 0.69 10.32 21.71
N PHE A 119 -0.52 10.46 21.13
CA PHE A 119 -1.14 11.74 20.77
C PHE A 119 -2.43 12.04 21.54
N ILE A 120 -2.68 11.35 22.66
CA ILE A 120 -3.88 11.56 23.47
C ILE A 120 -4.06 13.03 23.90
N PRO A 121 -3.03 13.76 24.39
CA PRO A 121 -3.20 15.18 24.73
C PRO A 121 -3.62 16.05 23.56
N GLN A 122 -3.09 15.79 22.34
CA GLN A 122 -3.44 16.54 21.13
C GLN A 122 -4.88 16.26 20.68
N MET A 123 -5.34 15.01 20.80
CA MET A 123 -6.73 14.63 20.53
C MET A 123 -7.68 15.31 21.50
N LEU A 124 -7.38 15.29 22.79
CA LEU A 124 -8.18 16.00 23.79
C LEU A 124 -8.20 17.51 23.56
N GLY A 125 -7.06 18.12 23.20
CA GLY A 125 -7.01 19.54 22.86
C GLY A 125 -7.87 19.88 21.65
N MET A 126 -7.90 19.04 20.60
CA MET A 126 -8.77 19.24 19.45
C MET A 126 -10.25 19.08 19.83
N ILE A 127 -10.60 18.11 20.68
CA ILE A 127 -11.99 17.95 21.17
C ILE A 127 -12.43 19.17 21.97
N GLU A 128 -11.56 19.71 22.82
CA GLU A 128 -11.86 20.94 23.57
C GLU A 128 -12.08 22.15 22.66
N GLN A 129 -11.30 22.27 21.59
CA GLN A 129 -11.48 23.32 20.60
C GLN A 129 -12.81 23.13 19.84
N LEU A 130 -13.17 21.91 19.49
CA LEU A 130 -14.46 21.61 18.86
C LEU A 130 -15.63 21.93 19.77
N GLU A 131 -15.52 21.64 21.07
CA GLU A 131 -16.54 22.00 22.06
C GLU A 131 -16.68 23.53 22.20
N ALA A 132 -15.55 24.23 22.29
CA ALA A 132 -15.56 25.71 22.35
C ALA A 132 -16.17 26.35 21.11
N ASN A 133 -15.97 25.74 19.92
CA ASN A 133 -16.54 26.18 18.65
C ASN A 133 -18.01 25.70 18.45
N GLY A 134 -18.56 24.92 19.41
CA GLY A 134 -19.94 24.45 19.41
C GLY A 134 -20.20 23.20 18.56
N TYR A 135 -19.15 22.52 18.06
CA TYR A 135 -19.25 21.29 17.28
C TYR A 135 -19.27 20.01 18.08
N ALA A 136 -18.86 20.04 19.36
CA ALA A 136 -18.85 18.88 20.21
C ALA A 136 -19.72 19.06 21.46
N TYR A 137 -20.24 17.97 21.98
CA TYR A 137 -21.04 17.91 23.23
C TYR A 137 -20.83 16.61 23.97
N GLN A 138 -20.97 16.62 25.30
CA GLN A 138 -20.97 15.40 26.10
C GLN A 138 -22.39 14.87 26.22
N ALA A 139 -22.62 13.62 25.80
CA ALA A 139 -23.90 12.95 25.87
C ALA A 139 -24.20 12.39 27.28
N SER A 140 -25.45 11.96 27.51
CA SER A 140 -25.91 11.45 28.82
C SER A 140 -25.23 10.15 29.25
N ASP A 141 -24.71 9.34 28.30
CA ASP A 141 -23.92 8.12 28.55
C ASP A 141 -22.45 8.43 28.89
N GLY A 142 -22.05 9.68 28.76
CA GLY A 142 -20.72 10.18 29.06
C GLY A 142 -19.75 10.19 27.88
N ASP A 143 -20.15 9.72 26.71
CA ASP A 143 -19.39 9.87 25.47
C ASP A 143 -19.39 11.33 25.02
N VAL A 144 -18.31 11.78 24.37
CA VAL A 144 -18.28 13.08 23.70
C VAL A 144 -18.48 12.85 22.21
N ASN A 145 -19.49 13.49 21.64
CA ASN A 145 -19.89 13.34 20.24
C ASN A 145 -19.67 14.63 19.45
N TYR A 146 -19.39 14.46 18.16
CA TYR A 146 -19.39 15.53 17.16
C TYR A 146 -20.81 15.76 16.65
N SER A 147 -21.30 17.02 16.65
CA SER A 147 -22.62 17.38 16.15
C SER A 147 -22.56 17.63 14.62
N VAL A 148 -22.86 16.60 13.83
CA VAL A 148 -22.69 16.60 12.37
C VAL A 148 -23.48 17.71 11.69
N ARG A 149 -24.71 17.98 12.15
CA ARG A 149 -25.58 19.00 11.54
C ARG A 149 -25.08 20.43 11.69
N LYS A 150 -24.17 20.68 12.63
CA LYS A 150 -23.59 22.04 12.79
C LYS A 150 -22.51 22.33 11.75
N PHE A 151 -21.93 21.30 11.12
CA PHE A 151 -20.95 21.47 10.06
C PHE A 151 -21.65 21.53 8.69
N ALA A 152 -21.83 22.73 8.18
CA ALA A 152 -22.66 23.01 6.98
C ALA A 152 -22.21 22.26 5.71
N ASN A 153 -20.91 21.93 5.60
CA ASN A 153 -20.32 21.27 4.43
C ASN A 153 -20.10 19.76 4.64
N TYR A 154 -20.78 19.13 5.60
CA TYR A 154 -20.67 17.69 5.80
C TYR A 154 -21.20 16.93 4.59
N GLY A 155 -20.43 15.95 4.13
CA GLY A 155 -20.73 15.18 2.92
C GLY A 155 -20.02 15.70 1.67
N LYS A 156 -19.22 16.77 1.76
CA LYS A 156 -18.53 17.36 0.58
C LYS A 156 -17.56 16.43 -0.10
N LEU A 157 -16.88 15.54 0.64
CA LEU A 157 -15.92 14.55 0.10
C LEU A 157 -16.67 13.35 -0.50
N SER A 158 -17.60 12.78 0.26
CA SER A 158 -18.37 11.60 -0.16
C SER A 158 -19.43 11.91 -1.21
N GLY A 159 -19.88 13.16 -1.26
CA GLY A 159 -20.99 13.60 -2.08
C GLY A 159 -22.35 13.12 -1.60
N LYS A 160 -22.44 12.68 -0.35
CA LYS A 160 -23.69 12.24 0.27
C LYS A 160 -24.34 13.39 1.00
N SER A 161 -25.64 13.55 0.80
CA SER A 161 -26.42 14.47 1.62
C SER A 161 -26.71 13.85 3.01
N LEU A 162 -26.99 14.68 4.00
CA LEU A 162 -27.41 14.21 5.34
C LEU A 162 -28.70 13.37 5.28
N ASP A 163 -29.58 13.65 4.33
CA ASP A 163 -30.82 12.89 4.14
C ASP A 163 -30.56 11.51 3.54
N ASP A 164 -29.60 11.39 2.59
CA ASP A 164 -29.17 10.10 2.03
C ASP A 164 -28.54 9.23 3.11
N LEU A 165 -27.78 9.83 4.02
CA LEU A 165 -27.14 9.13 5.14
C LEU A 165 -28.19 8.58 6.12
N ARG A 166 -29.25 9.32 6.42
CA ARG A 166 -30.36 8.87 7.25
C ARG A 166 -31.12 7.70 6.63
N ALA A 167 -31.39 7.75 5.33
CA ALA A 167 -32.07 6.68 4.62
C ALA A 167 -31.29 5.35 4.61
N GLY A 168 -29.93 5.42 4.77
CA GLY A 168 -29.05 4.26 4.82
C GLY A 168 -28.75 3.73 6.23
N GLU A 169 -29.25 4.35 7.28
CA GLU A 169 -28.93 3.96 8.66
C GLU A 169 -29.53 2.62 9.04
N ARG A 170 -28.63 1.65 9.28
CA ARG A 170 -28.91 0.37 9.95
C ARG A 170 -28.42 0.35 11.40
N VAL A 171 -28.08 1.51 11.96
CA VAL A 171 -27.53 1.60 13.32
C VAL A 171 -28.69 1.67 14.30
N ALA A 172 -28.67 0.81 15.33
CA ALA A 172 -29.59 0.93 16.47
C ALA A 172 -29.46 2.35 17.05
N ALA A 173 -30.56 3.07 17.13
CA ALA A 173 -30.57 4.42 17.66
C ALA A 173 -29.96 4.40 19.08
N ASN A 174 -28.89 5.18 19.27
CA ASN A 174 -28.37 5.45 20.61
C ASN A 174 -29.12 6.67 21.13
N ASP A 175 -30.05 6.47 22.03
CA ASP A 175 -30.91 7.53 22.61
C ASP A 175 -30.09 8.61 23.35
N ALA A 176 -28.82 8.38 23.59
CA ALA A 176 -27.93 9.37 24.21
C ALA A 176 -27.43 10.45 23.26
N LYS A 177 -27.45 10.22 21.93
CA LYS A 177 -27.00 11.18 20.93
C LYS A 177 -28.08 12.19 20.58
N GLU A 178 -27.68 13.44 20.29
CA GLU A 178 -28.60 14.50 19.81
C GLU A 178 -29.11 14.20 18.39
N ASP A 179 -28.26 13.60 17.53
CA ASP A 179 -28.62 13.15 16.18
C ASP A 179 -27.97 11.78 15.91
N PRO A 180 -28.67 10.81 15.28
CA PRO A 180 -28.11 9.51 14.94
C PRO A 180 -26.83 9.58 14.09
N LEU A 181 -26.64 10.62 13.28
CA LEU A 181 -25.47 10.84 12.45
C LEU A 181 -24.23 11.30 13.24
N ASP A 182 -24.42 11.76 14.48
CA ASP A 182 -23.30 12.20 15.31
C ASP A 182 -22.34 11.04 15.60
N PHE A 183 -21.06 11.35 15.63
CA PHE A 183 -20.02 10.32 15.83
C PHE A 183 -19.15 10.64 17.04
N VAL A 184 -18.61 9.59 17.65
CA VAL A 184 -17.88 9.67 18.90
C VAL A 184 -16.48 10.29 18.67
N LEU A 185 -16.15 11.29 19.47
CA LEU A 185 -14.83 11.90 19.59
C LEU A 185 -14.04 11.34 20.76
N TRP A 186 -14.73 11.12 21.90
CA TRP A 186 -14.18 10.51 23.11
C TRP A 186 -15.16 9.51 23.67
N LYS A 187 -14.73 8.26 23.76
CA LYS A 187 -15.56 7.15 24.23
C LYS A 187 -15.28 6.91 25.72
N ARG A 188 -16.33 6.95 26.55
CA ARG A 188 -16.22 6.66 27.97
C ARG A 188 -15.70 5.24 28.21
N ALA A 189 -14.77 5.10 29.16
CA ALA A 189 -14.26 3.81 29.58
C ALA A 189 -15.35 2.98 30.24
N LYS A 190 -15.32 1.68 30.01
CA LYS A 190 -16.18 0.70 30.65
C LYS A 190 -15.42 0.05 31.81
N ALA A 191 -16.17 -0.49 32.78
CA ALA A 191 -15.57 -1.14 33.94
C ALA A 191 -14.75 -2.39 33.58
N GLU A 192 -15.11 -3.04 32.47
CA GLU A 192 -14.45 -4.24 31.94
C GLU A 192 -13.26 -3.95 31.01
N ASP A 193 -13.01 -2.67 30.68
CA ASP A 193 -11.88 -2.31 29.80
C ASP A 193 -10.53 -2.67 30.50
N PRO A 194 -9.61 -3.33 29.79
CA PRO A 194 -8.33 -3.72 30.36
C PRO A 194 -7.44 -2.50 30.64
N GLU A 195 -6.42 -2.71 31.46
CA GLU A 195 -5.40 -1.70 31.71
C GLU A 195 -4.75 -1.21 30.42
N GLY A 196 -4.54 0.12 30.30
CA GLY A 196 -3.98 0.76 29.12
C GLY A 196 -4.98 1.02 27.97
N ALA A 197 -6.28 0.73 28.17
CA ALA A 197 -7.33 0.99 27.18
C ALA A 197 -7.98 2.39 27.34
N SER A 198 -7.64 3.16 28.36
CA SER A 198 -8.26 4.45 28.65
C SER A 198 -7.32 5.43 29.35
N TRP A 199 -7.64 6.71 29.21
CA TRP A 199 -6.89 7.85 29.75
C TRP A 199 -7.82 8.80 30.48
N ALA A 200 -7.25 9.51 31.47
CA ALA A 200 -7.98 10.56 32.17
C ALA A 200 -8.18 11.79 31.31
N SER A 201 -9.36 12.37 31.36
CA SER A 201 -9.70 13.64 30.70
C SER A 201 -10.68 14.45 31.54
N LYS A 202 -10.97 15.69 31.14
CA LYS A 202 -12.05 16.47 31.77
C LYS A 202 -13.44 15.85 31.58
N TYR A 203 -13.58 14.94 30.60
CA TYR A 203 -14.82 14.20 30.34
C TYR A 203 -14.91 12.88 31.12
N GLY A 204 -13.91 12.58 31.95
CA GLY A 204 -13.76 11.32 32.67
C GLY A 204 -12.77 10.37 31.99
N MET A 205 -12.67 9.15 32.53
CA MET A 205 -11.85 8.09 31.92
C MET A 205 -12.45 7.65 30.59
N GLY A 206 -11.61 7.54 29.55
CA GLY A 206 -12.07 7.17 28.22
C GLY A 206 -10.93 6.98 27.24
N ARG A 207 -11.30 6.80 25.97
CA ARG A 207 -10.37 6.66 24.84
C ARG A 207 -10.84 7.48 23.65
N PRO A 208 -9.94 7.84 22.69
CA PRO A 208 -10.34 8.57 21.49
C PRO A 208 -11.29 7.74 20.62
N GLY A 209 -12.19 8.43 19.94
CA GLY A 209 -12.88 7.88 18.77
C GLY A 209 -11.88 7.70 17.61
N TRP A 210 -12.15 6.76 16.73
CA TRP A 210 -11.25 6.41 15.62
C TRP A 210 -10.90 7.57 14.68
N HIS A 211 -11.82 8.51 14.48
CA HIS A 211 -11.65 9.59 13.50
C HIS A 211 -10.78 10.73 14.00
N ILE A 212 -10.79 11.02 15.31
CA ILE A 212 -10.03 12.13 15.89
C ILE A 212 -8.52 11.87 15.87
N GLU A 213 -8.11 10.62 15.82
CA GLU A 213 -6.69 10.23 15.79
C GLU A 213 -5.96 10.88 14.62
N CYS A 214 -6.44 10.64 13.39
CA CYS A 214 -5.79 11.13 12.18
C CYS A 214 -5.90 12.66 12.06
N SER A 215 -7.01 13.26 12.46
CA SER A 215 -7.16 14.72 12.50
C SER A 215 -6.14 15.37 13.43
N ALA A 216 -6.02 14.89 14.67
CA ALA A 216 -5.10 15.46 15.66
C ALA A 216 -3.63 15.23 15.27
N MET A 217 -3.27 14.01 14.81
CA MET A 217 -1.91 13.70 14.38
C MET A 217 -1.53 14.48 13.11
N GLY A 218 -2.44 14.57 12.12
CA GLY A 218 -2.22 15.32 10.88
C GLY A 218 -1.99 16.79 11.14
N CYS A 219 -2.88 17.44 11.90
CA CYS A 219 -2.74 18.86 12.29
C CYS A 219 -1.45 19.12 13.08
N THR A 220 -1.09 18.22 14.00
CA THR A 220 0.11 18.40 14.84
C THR A 220 1.41 18.26 14.05
N LEU A 221 1.49 17.26 13.15
CA LEU A 221 2.73 16.90 12.48
C LEU A 221 2.95 17.63 11.16
N LEU A 222 1.87 17.95 10.43
CA LEU A 222 1.93 18.59 9.12
C LEU A 222 1.37 20.01 9.10
N GLY A 223 0.75 20.45 10.20
CA GLY A 223 0.04 21.73 10.31
C GLY A 223 -1.44 21.59 9.97
N GLU A 224 -2.19 22.63 10.32
CA GLU A 224 -3.65 22.66 10.17
C GLU A 224 -4.14 22.55 8.72
N HIS A 225 -3.27 22.82 7.78
CA HIS A 225 -3.52 22.74 6.35
C HIS A 225 -2.27 22.17 5.64
N PHE A 226 -2.41 21.05 4.92
CA PHE A 226 -1.32 20.39 4.20
C PHE A 226 -1.73 19.93 2.78
N ASP A 227 -0.82 19.29 2.04
CA ASP A 227 -1.00 19.09 0.60
C ASP A 227 -1.86 17.88 0.27
N ILE A 228 -1.49 16.69 0.73
CA ILE A 228 -2.10 15.42 0.31
C ILE A 228 -2.57 14.63 1.53
N HIS A 229 -3.82 14.15 1.48
CA HIS A 229 -4.31 13.12 2.40
C HIS A 229 -4.76 11.89 1.61
N GLY A 230 -4.33 10.70 2.03
CA GLY A 230 -4.57 9.48 1.31
C GLY A 230 -5.07 8.31 2.15
N GLY A 231 -5.63 7.31 1.47
CA GLY A 231 -6.10 6.07 2.07
C GLY A 231 -6.87 5.18 1.12
N GLY A 232 -7.45 4.09 1.63
CA GLY A 232 -8.37 3.26 0.87
C GLY A 232 -9.68 3.99 0.55
N GLN A 233 -10.33 3.61 -0.54
CA GLN A 233 -11.62 4.19 -0.95
C GLN A 233 -12.72 3.99 0.12
N ASP A 234 -12.63 2.97 0.95
CA ASP A 234 -13.52 2.72 2.07
C ASP A 234 -13.38 3.75 3.20
N LEU A 235 -12.24 4.44 3.29
CA LEU A 235 -12.03 5.51 4.26
C LEU A 235 -12.68 6.83 3.83
N GLN A 236 -13.02 7.00 2.54
CA GLN A 236 -13.66 8.22 2.05
C GLN A 236 -14.87 8.60 2.89
N PHE A 237 -15.67 7.59 3.28
CA PHE A 237 -16.80 7.75 4.18
C PHE A 237 -16.95 6.52 5.10
N PRO A 238 -17.12 6.73 6.42
CA PRO A 238 -17.25 8.01 7.11
C PRO A 238 -15.91 8.65 7.53
N HIS A 239 -14.77 7.94 7.49
CA HIS A 239 -13.54 8.32 8.18
C HIS A 239 -12.98 9.68 7.74
N HIS A 240 -12.63 9.85 6.46
CA HIS A 240 -12.07 11.10 5.93
C HIS A 240 -13.07 12.25 5.91
N GLU A 241 -14.36 11.97 5.71
CA GLU A 241 -15.41 12.98 5.85
C GLU A 241 -15.45 13.54 7.29
N ASN A 242 -15.35 12.64 8.29
CA ASN A 242 -15.31 13.02 9.70
C ASN A 242 -14.02 13.76 10.06
N GLU A 243 -12.89 13.40 9.46
CA GLU A 243 -11.63 14.13 9.66
C GLU A 243 -11.72 15.58 9.12
N ILE A 244 -12.35 15.77 7.97
CA ILE A 244 -12.63 17.11 7.45
C ILE A 244 -13.46 17.93 8.45
N ALA A 245 -14.56 17.34 8.92
CA ALA A 245 -15.46 18.00 9.86
C ALA A 245 -14.72 18.36 11.17
N GLN A 246 -13.93 17.44 11.72
CA GLN A 246 -13.13 17.67 12.93
C GLN A 246 -12.08 18.76 12.73
N SER A 247 -11.25 18.63 11.70
CA SER A 247 -10.13 19.53 11.49
C SER A 247 -10.58 20.93 11.11
N GLU A 248 -11.52 21.05 10.15
CA GLU A 248 -12.06 22.35 9.74
C GLU A 248 -12.97 22.98 10.81
N GLY A 249 -13.72 22.17 11.57
CA GLY A 249 -14.50 22.63 12.71
C GLY A 249 -13.65 23.15 13.87
N ALA A 250 -12.50 22.54 14.11
CA ALA A 250 -11.57 22.99 15.15
C ALA A 250 -10.80 24.24 14.76
N THR A 251 -10.28 24.30 13.52
CA THR A 251 -9.31 25.32 13.09
C THR A 251 -9.93 26.48 12.30
N GLY A 252 -11.10 26.26 11.68
CA GLY A 252 -11.71 27.21 10.75
C GLY A 252 -11.00 27.31 9.39
N GLN A 253 -10.02 26.44 9.10
CA GLN A 253 -9.23 26.44 7.88
C GLN A 253 -9.49 25.18 7.05
N THR A 254 -9.24 25.24 5.73
CA THR A 254 -9.22 24.06 4.88
C THR A 254 -8.17 23.06 5.40
N PHE A 255 -8.56 21.81 5.58
CA PHE A 255 -7.67 20.77 6.14
C PHE A 255 -6.64 20.32 5.10
N VAL A 256 -7.07 19.90 3.90
CA VAL A 256 -6.22 19.28 2.88
C VAL A 256 -6.58 19.78 1.48
N ASN A 257 -5.55 19.96 0.62
CA ASN A 257 -5.76 20.37 -0.77
C ASN A 257 -6.16 19.19 -1.67
N TYR A 258 -5.51 18.04 -1.55
CA TYR A 258 -5.71 16.89 -2.44
C TYR A 258 -6.02 15.62 -1.65
N TRP A 259 -7.19 15.04 -1.94
CA TRP A 259 -7.63 13.78 -1.37
C TRP A 259 -7.41 12.65 -2.37
N MET A 260 -6.56 11.67 -2.01
CA MET A 260 -6.22 10.53 -2.87
C MET A 260 -6.75 9.23 -2.29
N HIS A 261 -7.50 8.46 -3.09
CA HIS A 261 -8.05 7.18 -2.64
C HIS A 261 -7.69 6.06 -3.61
N ASN A 262 -7.13 4.96 -3.08
CA ASN A 262 -6.93 3.76 -3.87
C ASN A 262 -8.19 2.89 -3.89
N GLY A 263 -8.43 2.24 -5.05
CA GLY A 263 -9.57 1.35 -5.24
C GLY A 263 -9.51 0.09 -4.38
N PHE A 264 -10.64 -0.58 -4.23
CA PHE A 264 -10.78 -1.82 -3.45
C PHE A 264 -10.00 -2.99 -4.03
N VAL A 265 -9.64 -3.95 -3.17
CA VAL A 265 -9.29 -5.29 -3.60
C VAL A 265 -10.56 -6.13 -3.64
N GLN A 266 -10.75 -6.82 -4.75
CA GLN A 266 -11.80 -7.79 -4.98
C GLN A 266 -11.18 -9.20 -5.09
N VAL A 267 -11.93 -10.22 -4.75
CA VAL A 267 -11.58 -11.62 -4.98
C VAL A 267 -12.74 -12.21 -5.79
N ASP A 268 -12.43 -12.72 -6.98
CA ASP A 268 -13.44 -13.22 -7.92
C ASP A 268 -14.57 -12.19 -8.21
N ASN A 269 -14.20 -10.93 -8.35
CA ASN A 269 -15.08 -9.76 -8.54
C ASN A 269 -15.99 -9.41 -7.35
N GLU A 270 -15.82 -10.04 -6.20
CA GLU A 270 -16.49 -9.67 -4.95
C GLU A 270 -15.54 -8.92 -4.02
N LYS A 271 -16.06 -7.97 -3.23
CA LYS A 271 -15.25 -7.25 -2.25
C LYS A 271 -14.63 -8.23 -1.24
N MET A 272 -13.31 -8.17 -1.07
CA MET A 272 -12.62 -8.97 -0.06
C MET A 272 -13.08 -8.60 1.35
N SER A 273 -13.51 -9.60 2.13
CA SER A 273 -13.88 -9.41 3.54
C SER A 273 -13.70 -10.69 4.36
N LYS A 274 -13.44 -10.53 5.68
CA LYS A 274 -13.33 -11.67 6.62
C LYS A 274 -14.65 -12.47 6.72
N SER A 275 -15.78 -11.79 6.62
CA SER A 275 -17.11 -12.43 6.72
C SER A 275 -17.47 -13.33 5.55
N LEU A 276 -16.88 -13.09 4.37
CA LEU A 276 -17.06 -13.91 3.17
C LEU A 276 -16.04 -15.05 3.05
N GLY A 277 -15.06 -15.13 3.95
CA GLY A 277 -14.00 -16.15 3.88
C GLY A 277 -13.05 -16.01 2.70
N ASN A 278 -13.11 -14.90 1.96
CA ASN A 278 -12.26 -14.58 0.81
C ASN A 278 -11.12 -13.60 1.18
N PHE A 279 -10.61 -13.74 2.39
CA PHE A 279 -9.62 -12.86 2.99
C PHE A 279 -8.24 -13.53 2.95
N PHE A 280 -7.24 -12.86 2.39
CA PHE A 280 -5.87 -13.36 2.26
C PHE A 280 -4.91 -12.38 2.93
N THR A 281 -4.07 -12.88 3.83
CA THR A 281 -2.96 -12.13 4.41
C THR A 281 -1.81 -12.00 3.40
N ILE A 282 -0.97 -10.98 3.58
CA ILE A 282 0.25 -10.83 2.77
C ILE A 282 1.12 -12.08 2.91
N ARG A 283 1.26 -12.62 4.12
CA ARG A 283 2.10 -13.80 4.43
C ARG A 283 1.64 -15.05 3.70
N GLU A 284 0.33 -15.33 3.68
CA GLU A 284 -0.24 -16.46 2.92
C GLU A 284 0.04 -16.33 1.42
N VAL A 285 0.01 -15.12 0.87
CA VAL A 285 0.38 -14.89 -0.53
C VAL A 285 1.88 -15.12 -0.74
N LEU A 286 2.73 -14.64 0.17
CA LEU A 286 4.18 -14.77 0.09
C LEU A 286 4.69 -16.21 0.31
N GLU A 287 3.89 -17.10 0.89
CA GLU A 287 4.17 -18.54 0.93
C GLU A 287 4.20 -19.17 -0.48
N ARG A 288 3.43 -18.59 -1.42
CA ARG A 288 3.21 -19.14 -2.76
C ARG A 288 3.83 -18.29 -3.87
N TYR A 289 3.96 -17.01 -3.66
CA TYR A 289 4.42 -16.03 -4.65
C TYR A 289 5.56 -15.18 -4.10
N ASP A 290 6.47 -14.83 -4.98
CA ASP A 290 7.53 -13.87 -4.67
C ASP A 290 6.95 -12.48 -4.38
N ALA A 291 7.53 -11.77 -3.43
CA ALA A 291 7.04 -10.47 -2.98
C ALA A 291 7.05 -9.41 -4.10
N GLU A 292 8.05 -9.44 -4.99
CA GLU A 292 8.11 -8.53 -6.13
C GLU A 292 7.03 -8.86 -7.18
N VAL A 293 6.62 -10.13 -7.30
CA VAL A 293 5.46 -10.52 -8.13
C VAL A 293 4.18 -9.94 -7.56
N MET A 294 3.98 -10.02 -6.24
CA MET A 294 2.84 -9.39 -5.57
C MET A 294 2.85 -7.86 -5.75
N ARG A 295 4.01 -7.24 -5.59
CA ARG A 295 4.17 -5.80 -5.85
C ARG A 295 3.84 -5.44 -7.30
N PHE A 296 4.38 -6.19 -8.27
CA PHE A 296 4.12 -5.97 -9.70
C PHE A 296 2.64 -6.15 -10.04
N PHE A 297 1.98 -7.17 -9.47
CA PHE A 297 0.54 -7.36 -9.60
C PHE A 297 -0.26 -6.12 -9.18
N ILE A 298 0.13 -5.46 -8.10
CA ILE A 298 -0.50 -4.22 -7.63
C ILE A 298 -0.18 -3.05 -8.58
N VAL A 299 1.09 -2.88 -8.95
CA VAL A 299 1.60 -1.74 -9.72
C VAL A 299 1.05 -1.70 -11.16
N ARG A 300 0.81 -2.86 -11.78
CA ARG A 300 0.29 -2.93 -13.16
C ARG A 300 -1.16 -2.46 -13.31
N THR A 301 -1.87 -2.23 -12.19
CA THR A 301 -3.25 -1.72 -12.18
C THR A 301 -3.27 -0.29 -11.67
N HIS A 302 -4.00 0.60 -12.36
CA HIS A 302 -4.13 1.99 -11.91
C HIS A 302 -4.65 2.05 -10.46
N TYR A 303 -4.05 2.92 -9.63
CA TYR A 303 -4.32 2.91 -8.20
C TYR A 303 -5.79 3.13 -7.84
N ARG A 304 -6.56 3.89 -8.63
CA ARG A 304 -8.00 4.13 -8.41
C ARG A 304 -8.91 3.00 -8.89
N SER A 305 -8.43 2.14 -9.78
CA SER A 305 -9.24 1.03 -10.29
C SER A 305 -9.36 -0.09 -9.26
N PRO A 306 -10.45 -0.85 -9.23
CA PRO A 306 -10.51 -2.08 -8.45
C PRO A 306 -9.37 -3.03 -8.86
N LEU A 307 -8.82 -3.75 -7.88
CA LEU A 307 -7.80 -4.79 -8.09
C LEU A 307 -8.42 -6.15 -7.83
N ASN A 308 -8.62 -6.94 -8.88
CA ASN A 308 -9.15 -8.28 -8.74
C ASN A 308 -8.02 -9.28 -8.46
N TYR A 309 -7.99 -9.80 -7.24
CA TYR A 309 -7.02 -10.78 -6.78
C TYR A 309 -7.47 -12.18 -7.19
N SER A 310 -6.59 -12.93 -7.82
CA SER A 310 -6.68 -14.37 -8.05
C SER A 310 -5.30 -14.95 -8.34
N ASP A 311 -5.15 -16.26 -8.17
CA ASP A 311 -3.90 -16.95 -8.50
C ASP A 311 -3.55 -16.79 -10.00
N VAL A 312 -4.53 -16.84 -10.88
CA VAL A 312 -4.33 -16.61 -12.33
C VAL A 312 -3.71 -15.23 -12.61
N HIS A 313 -4.17 -14.19 -11.92
CA HIS A 313 -3.62 -12.85 -12.09
C HIS A 313 -2.20 -12.71 -11.49
N LEU A 314 -1.87 -13.44 -10.44
CA LEU A 314 -0.51 -13.48 -9.88
C LEU A 314 0.44 -14.27 -10.78
N ASP A 315 -0.01 -15.39 -11.39
CA ASP A 315 0.77 -16.15 -12.38
C ASP A 315 1.07 -15.31 -13.61
N ASP A 316 0.10 -14.54 -14.12
CA ASP A 316 0.30 -13.61 -15.22
C ASP A 316 1.25 -12.44 -14.85
N ALA A 317 1.16 -11.95 -13.60
CA ALA A 317 2.10 -10.96 -13.08
C ALA A 317 3.53 -11.52 -13.02
N ARG A 318 3.70 -12.76 -12.56
CA ARG A 318 4.99 -13.47 -12.53
C ARG A 318 5.57 -13.63 -13.94
N ALA A 319 4.78 -14.11 -14.88
CA ALA A 319 5.22 -14.26 -16.28
C ALA A 319 5.66 -12.93 -16.89
N SER A 320 4.91 -11.85 -16.60
CA SER A 320 5.21 -10.51 -17.05
C SER A 320 6.51 -9.97 -16.44
N LEU A 321 6.69 -10.10 -15.13
CA LEU A 321 7.91 -9.66 -14.44
C LEU A 321 9.14 -10.46 -14.89
N THR A 322 8.98 -11.78 -15.13
CA THR A 322 10.02 -12.65 -15.70
C THR A 322 10.51 -12.14 -17.06
N ARG A 323 9.63 -11.59 -17.91
CA ARG A 323 10.04 -10.99 -19.19
C ARG A 323 10.92 -9.75 -19.00
N LEU A 324 10.64 -8.90 -18.04
CA LEU A 324 11.46 -7.73 -17.72
C LEU A 324 12.85 -8.13 -17.21
N TYR A 325 12.92 -9.10 -16.28
CA TYR A 325 14.20 -9.63 -15.81
C TYR A 325 14.99 -10.34 -16.91
N THR A 326 14.32 -11.06 -17.82
CA THR A 326 14.98 -11.71 -18.97
C THR A 326 15.68 -10.70 -19.87
N ALA A 327 15.12 -9.50 -20.04
CA ALA A 327 15.76 -8.46 -20.84
C ALA A 327 17.09 -7.96 -20.24
N LEU A 328 17.22 -7.97 -18.91
CA LEU A 328 18.41 -7.51 -18.19
C LEU A 328 19.47 -8.62 -17.98
N LYS A 329 19.10 -9.89 -18.15
CA LYS A 329 19.92 -11.05 -17.75
C LYS A 329 21.32 -11.09 -18.40
N ASP A 330 21.41 -10.69 -19.66
CA ASP A 330 22.64 -10.77 -20.47
C ASP A 330 23.16 -9.39 -20.91
N VAL A 331 22.74 -8.30 -20.25
CA VAL A 331 23.18 -6.94 -20.54
C VAL A 331 23.52 -6.25 -19.23
N GLU A 332 24.79 -5.90 -19.06
CA GLU A 332 25.21 -5.11 -17.90
C GLU A 332 24.80 -3.65 -18.10
N PRO A 333 23.92 -3.09 -17.26
CA PRO A 333 23.55 -1.69 -17.32
C PRO A 333 24.76 -0.77 -17.08
N ASP A 334 24.90 0.33 -17.82
CA ASP A 334 25.90 1.34 -17.50
C ASP A 334 25.59 2.04 -16.16
N ALA A 335 26.59 2.75 -15.60
CA ALA A 335 26.50 3.35 -14.26
C ALA A 335 26.05 4.82 -14.29
N LEU A 336 25.56 5.34 -15.40
CA LEU A 336 25.11 6.73 -15.51
C LEU A 336 23.79 6.97 -14.76
N ALA A 337 23.56 8.20 -14.30
CA ALA A 337 22.27 8.59 -13.73
C ALA A 337 21.18 8.63 -14.81
N LEU A 338 19.90 8.52 -14.39
CA LEU A 338 18.76 8.65 -15.28
C LEU A 338 18.72 10.06 -15.89
N ASP A 339 18.69 10.14 -17.21
CA ASP A 339 18.47 11.39 -17.95
C ASP A 339 17.00 11.48 -18.37
N TRP A 340 16.29 12.45 -17.81
CA TRP A 340 14.89 12.69 -18.14
C TRP A 340 14.66 13.19 -19.58
N ASN A 341 15.70 13.52 -20.35
CA ASN A 341 15.61 13.88 -21.75
C ASN A 341 15.60 12.65 -22.68
N GLU A 342 15.91 11.47 -22.18
CA GLU A 342 15.84 10.22 -22.94
C GLU A 342 14.37 9.88 -23.29
N PRO A 343 14.09 9.40 -24.51
CA PRO A 343 12.71 9.24 -24.98
C PRO A 343 11.82 8.34 -24.10
N TYR A 344 12.36 7.23 -23.59
CA TYR A 344 11.62 6.32 -22.71
C TYR A 344 11.39 6.93 -21.33
N ALA A 345 12.38 7.68 -20.79
CA ALA A 345 12.23 8.38 -19.54
C ALA A 345 11.18 9.49 -19.64
N GLN A 346 11.14 10.23 -20.74
CA GLN A 346 10.08 11.22 -21.00
C GLN A 346 8.69 10.59 -21.05
N ARG A 347 8.53 9.49 -21.78
CA ARG A 347 7.23 8.78 -21.89
C ARG A 347 6.78 8.22 -20.55
N PHE A 348 7.71 7.66 -19.79
CA PHE A 348 7.44 7.19 -18.43
C PHE A 348 7.01 8.35 -17.52
N ALA A 349 7.71 9.50 -17.58
CA ALA A 349 7.36 10.67 -16.81
C ALA A 349 5.99 11.25 -17.17
N VAL A 350 5.64 11.31 -18.46
CA VAL A 350 4.29 11.72 -18.92
C VAL A 350 3.23 10.82 -18.31
N ALA A 351 3.43 9.50 -18.33
CA ALA A 351 2.49 8.54 -17.73
C ALA A 351 2.34 8.76 -16.21
N MET A 352 3.46 8.88 -15.51
CA MET A 352 3.43 9.06 -14.05
C MET A 352 2.88 10.44 -13.64
N ASN A 353 3.08 11.46 -14.45
CA ASN A 353 2.50 12.80 -14.22
C ASN A 353 0.99 12.88 -14.54
N ASP A 354 0.43 11.89 -15.22
CA ASP A 354 -1.01 11.78 -15.44
C ASP A 354 -1.67 10.90 -14.38
N ASP A 355 -1.74 11.39 -13.14
CA ASP A 355 -2.42 10.74 -12.01
C ASP A 355 -1.77 9.38 -11.63
N ILE A 356 -0.43 9.35 -11.61
CA ILE A 356 0.34 8.15 -11.26
C ILE A 356 -0.12 6.94 -12.12
N ASN A 357 -0.19 7.12 -13.44
CA ASN A 357 -0.70 6.12 -14.38
C ASN A 357 0.33 5.00 -14.60
N THR A 358 0.48 4.16 -13.59
CA THR A 358 1.41 3.03 -13.60
C THR A 358 1.15 2.03 -14.73
N PRO A 359 -0.11 1.73 -15.18
CA PRO A 359 -0.31 0.87 -16.35
C PRO A 359 0.42 1.35 -17.60
N VAL A 360 0.35 2.64 -17.92
CA VAL A 360 1.05 3.23 -19.08
C VAL A 360 2.56 3.28 -18.87
N ALA A 361 3.00 3.57 -17.64
CA ALA A 361 4.41 3.49 -17.26
C ALA A 361 4.98 2.07 -17.45
N VAL A 362 4.26 1.04 -17.00
CA VAL A 362 4.62 -0.37 -17.17
C VAL A 362 4.64 -0.77 -18.65
N ALA A 363 3.69 -0.30 -19.48
CA ALA A 363 3.73 -0.53 -20.92
C ALA A 363 5.01 0.03 -21.54
N THR A 364 5.44 1.23 -21.13
CA THR A 364 6.72 1.83 -21.54
C THR A 364 7.93 0.95 -21.16
N LEU A 365 7.92 0.34 -19.98
CA LEU A 365 8.98 -0.60 -19.56
C LEU A 365 9.02 -1.85 -20.43
N PHE A 366 7.88 -2.39 -20.88
CA PHE A 366 7.85 -3.54 -21.78
C PHE A 366 8.37 -3.22 -23.18
N GLU A 367 8.06 -2.06 -23.71
CA GLU A 367 8.63 -1.61 -24.99
C GLU A 367 10.15 -1.45 -24.88
N LEU A 368 10.61 -0.81 -23.80
CA LEU A 368 12.03 -0.64 -23.53
C LEU A 368 12.74 -2.00 -23.37
N ALA A 369 12.13 -2.95 -22.65
CA ALA A 369 12.66 -4.32 -22.52
C ALA A 369 12.76 -5.03 -23.90
N GLY A 370 11.81 -4.80 -24.80
CA GLY A 370 11.88 -5.27 -26.19
C GLY A 370 13.10 -4.72 -26.93
N GLU A 371 13.38 -3.42 -26.78
CA GLU A 371 14.56 -2.79 -27.37
C GLU A 371 15.88 -3.28 -26.76
N VAL A 372 15.94 -3.45 -25.45
CA VAL A 372 17.11 -4.04 -24.77
C VAL A 372 17.39 -5.45 -25.33
N ASN A 373 16.35 -6.28 -25.48
CA ASN A 373 16.50 -7.63 -26.05
C ASN A 373 17.02 -7.60 -27.49
N ARG A 374 16.55 -6.62 -28.30
CA ARG A 374 16.93 -6.48 -29.72
C ARG A 374 18.34 -5.96 -29.88
N THR A 375 18.74 -4.93 -29.11
CA THR A 375 19.97 -4.17 -29.33
C THR A 375 21.13 -4.57 -28.42
N ARG A 376 20.83 -5.15 -27.26
CA ARG A 376 21.79 -5.40 -26.18
C ARG A 376 22.52 -4.13 -25.70
N ASP A 377 21.86 -2.97 -25.80
CA ASP A 377 22.41 -1.68 -25.44
C ASP A 377 22.40 -1.48 -23.91
N ALA A 378 23.57 -1.19 -23.35
CA ALA A 378 23.75 -0.99 -21.90
C ALA A 378 23.02 0.26 -21.38
N SER A 379 22.88 1.32 -22.20
CA SER A 379 22.14 2.53 -21.82
C SER A 379 20.65 2.28 -21.73
N LEU A 380 20.06 1.50 -22.67
CA LEU A 380 18.66 1.09 -22.60
C LEU A 380 18.40 0.16 -21.42
N ALA A 381 19.33 -0.76 -21.12
CA ALA A 381 19.24 -1.63 -19.95
C ALA A 381 19.27 -0.81 -18.63
N ARG A 382 20.13 0.22 -18.56
CA ARG A 382 20.18 1.17 -17.43
C ARG A 382 18.83 1.87 -17.27
N GLN A 383 18.29 2.45 -18.35
CA GLN A 383 16.99 3.12 -18.31
C GLN A 383 15.89 2.17 -17.80
N LEU A 384 15.83 0.93 -18.30
CA LEU A 384 14.86 -0.07 -17.87
C LEU A 384 14.97 -0.33 -16.36
N LYS A 385 16.18 -0.56 -15.85
CA LYS A 385 16.42 -0.83 -14.43
C LYS A 385 16.07 0.37 -13.56
N GLN A 386 16.46 1.58 -13.96
CA GLN A 386 16.23 2.79 -13.18
C GLN A 386 14.76 3.21 -13.16
N LEU A 387 14.07 3.17 -14.31
CA LEU A 387 12.64 3.51 -14.38
C LEU A 387 11.79 2.48 -13.64
N ALA A 388 12.08 1.19 -13.77
CA ALA A 388 11.42 0.14 -12.99
C ALA A 388 11.69 0.29 -11.48
N GLY A 389 12.90 0.71 -11.10
CA GLY A 389 13.29 1.01 -9.72
C GLY A 389 12.43 2.09 -9.07
N LEU A 390 11.94 3.09 -9.83
CA LEU A 390 10.97 4.08 -9.34
C LEU A 390 9.63 3.44 -8.94
N LEU A 391 9.27 2.33 -9.58
CA LEU A 391 8.12 1.51 -9.20
C LEU A 391 8.46 0.48 -8.11
N GLY A 392 9.71 0.42 -7.65
CA GLY A 392 10.21 -0.58 -6.70
C GLY A 392 10.35 -1.97 -7.31
N LEU A 393 10.66 -2.04 -8.61
CA LEU A 393 10.83 -3.27 -9.38
C LEU A 393 12.26 -3.39 -9.90
N LEU A 394 12.65 -4.61 -10.31
CA LEU A 394 13.96 -4.96 -10.89
C LEU A 394 15.15 -4.62 -9.98
N GLY A 395 14.92 -4.70 -8.66
CA GLY A 395 15.96 -4.41 -7.66
C GLY A 395 16.95 -5.53 -7.43
N ARG A 396 16.65 -6.76 -7.90
CA ARG A 396 17.48 -7.95 -7.69
C ARG A 396 18.40 -8.23 -8.87
N GLU A 397 19.38 -9.11 -8.65
CA GLU A 397 20.18 -9.66 -9.73
C GLU A 397 19.29 -10.52 -10.64
N PRO A 398 19.31 -10.30 -11.99
CA PRO A 398 18.36 -10.93 -12.90
C PRO A 398 18.38 -12.46 -12.88
N ARG A 399 19.57 -13.07 -12.84
CA ARG A 399 19.70 -14.55 -12.81
C ARG A 399 19.18 -15.13 -11.50
N ALA A 400 19.45 -14.46 -10.38
CA ALA A 400 18.95 -14.89 -9.07
C ALA A 400 17.41 -14.88 -9.04
N PHE A 401 16.76 -13.86 -9.61
CA PHE A 401 15.31 -13.84 -9.74
C PHE A 401 14.78 -14.99 -10.62
N LEU A 402 15.39 -15.21 -11.78
CA LEU A 402 14.94 -16.21 -12.75
C LEU A 402 15.15 -17.66 -12.24
N GLN A 403 16.11 -17.86 -11.34
CA GLN A 403 16.40 -19.16 -10.72
C GLN A 403 15.64 -19.41 -9.42
N GLN A 404 15.12 -18.37 -8.77
CA GLN A 404 14.25 -18.55 -7.62
C GLN A 404 12.94 -19.24 -8.03
N GLY A 405 12.54 -20.27 -7.28
CA GLY A 405 11.26 -20.94 -7.45
C GLY A 405 10.08 -20.05 -7.05
N THR A 406 8.90 -20.50 -7.35
CA THR A 406 7.64 -19.93 -6.86
C THR A 406 7.52 -20.17 -5.36
N GLY A 407 7.56 -19.12 -4.54
CA GLY A 407 7.33 -19.20 -3.09
C GLY A 407 8.43 -19.94 -2.31
N SER A 408 8.28 -19.97 -0.99
CA SER A 408 9.09 -20.79 -0.10
C SER A 408 8.99 -22.25 -0.54
N ALA A 409 10.11 -22.82 -0.95
CA ALA A 409 10.32 -24.19 -1.43
C ALA A 409 9.05 -25.07 -1.47
N GLN A 410 8.46 -25.27 -2.64
CA GLN A 410 7.51 -26.38 -2.82
C GLN A 410 8.21 -27.63 -2.31
N ALA A 411 7.58 -28.33 -1.36
CA ALA A 411 8.08 -29.61 -0.87
C ALA A 411 8.28 -30.54 -2.09
N GLY A 412 9.53 -30.86 -2.41
CA GLY A 412 9.89 -31.64 -3.61
C GLY A 412 10.52 -30.85 -4.76
N ALA A 413 10.69 -29.53 -4.68
CA ALA A 413 11.42 -28.78 -5.70
C ALA A 413 12.91 -29.15 -5.67
N LEU A 414 13.50 -29.41 -6.84
CA LEU A 414 14.93 -29.70 -6.99
C LEU A 414 15.78 -28.55 -6.43
N ALA A 415 16.79 -28.84 -5.63
CA ALA A 415 17.75 -27.87 -5.15
C ALA A 415 18.63 -27.36 -6.32
N ALA A 416 19.15 -26.14 -6.22
CA ALA A 416 19.99 -25.55 -7.26
C ALA A 416 21.19 -26.46 -7.59
N ASP A 417 21.86 -26.98 -6.57
CA ASP A 417 22.99 -27.89 -6.75
C ASP A 417 22.61 -29.18 -7.49
N GLU A 418 21.41 -29.71 -7.25
CA GLU A 418 20.92 -30.90 -7.96
C GLU A 418 20.60 -30.59 -9.42
N ILE A 419 20.05 -29.40 -9.71
CA ILE A 419 19.80 -28.91 -11.08
C ILE A 419 21.14 -28.80 -11.82
N GLU A 420 22.15 -28.16 -11.21
CA GLU A 420 23.48 -28.00 -11.80
C GLU A 420 24.15 -29.35 -12.04
N ALA A 421 24.01 -30.30 -11.13
CA ALA A 421 24.54 -31.68 -11.31
C ALA A 421 23.88 -32.38 -12.52
N ARG A 422 22.58 -32.27 -12.69
CA ARG A 422 21.84 -32.80 -13.86
C ARG A 422 22.22 -32.11 -15.17
N ILE A 423 22.45 -30.78 -15.16
CA ILE A 423 22.97 -30.04 -16.29
C ILE A 423 24.37 -30.53 -16.68
N ALA A 424 25.27 -30.76 -15.70
CA ALA A 424 26.58 -31.27 -15.93
C ALA A 424 26.54 -32.71 -16.56
N ALA A 425 25.65 -33.58 -16.05
CA ALA A 425 25.41 -34.91 -16.63
C ALA A 425 24.93 -34.81 -18.10
N ARG A 426 23.98 -33.92 -18.39
CA ARG A 426 23.49 -33.66 -19.75
C ARG A 426 24.60 -33.16 -20.71
N VAL A 427 25.47 -32.26 -20.23
CA VAL A 427 26.62 -31.79 -21.01
C VAL A 427 27.62 -32.94 -21.29
N ALA A 428 27.86 -33.82 -20.31
CA ALA A 428 28.70 -35.00 -20.48
C ALA A 428 28.09 -35.97 -21.52
N ALA A 429 26.79 -36.26 -21.45
CA ALA A 429 26.07 -37.07 -22.45
C ALA A 429 26.21 -36.50 -23.86
N LYS A 430 26.00 -35.17 -24.06
CA LYS A 430 26.23 -34.53 -25.33
C LYS A 430 27.65 -34.70 -25.87
N ARG A 431 28.67 -34.56 -24.99
CA ARG A 431 30.07 -34.76 -25.37
C ARG A 431 30.34 -36.22 -25.77
N ALA A 432 29.70 -37.20 -25.13
CA ALA A 432 29.74 -38.60 -25.47
C ALA A 432 28.90 -38.94 -26.72
N LYS A 433 28.20 -37.99 -27.31
CA LYS A 433 27.22 -38.14 -28.43
C LYS A 433 26.03 -39.03 -28.04
N ASP A 434 25.76 -39.20 -26.77
CA ASP A 434 24.52 -39.82 -26.25
C ASP A 434 23.40 -38.76 -26.18
N TYR A 435 22.80 -38.51 -27.32
CA TYR A 435 21.74 -37.48 -27.45
C TYR A 435 20.45 -37.97 -26.77
N ALA A 436 20.21 -39.29 -26.72
CA ALA A 436 19.01 -39.84 -26.08
C ALA A 436 19.02 -39.55 -24.56
N GLU A 437 20.14 -39.74 -23.91
CA GLU A 437 20.31 -39.42 -22.51
C GLU A 437 20.26 -37.91 -22.24
N ALA A 438 20.86 -37.10 -23.11
CA ALA A 438 20.80 -35.63 -22.98
C ALA A 438 19.36 -35.08 -23.11
N ASP A 439 18.55 -35.64 -24.00
CA ASP A 439 17.16 -35.26 -24.19
C ASP A 439 16.27 -35.77 -23.03
N ARG A 440 16.52 -36.96 -22.49
CA ARG A 440 15.85 -37.48 -21.31
C ARG A 440 16.04 -36.57 -20.12
N ILE A 441 17.28 -36.17 -19.81
CA ILE A 441 17.58 -35.23 -18.71
C ILE A 441 16.87 -33.89 -18.92
N ARG A 442 16.85 -33.38 -20.13
CA ARG A 442 16.15 -32.15 -20.45
C ARG A 442 14.64 -32.24 -20.19
N ALA A 443 14.03 -33.34 -20.60
CA ALA A 443 12.60 -33.58 -20.39
C ALA A 443 12.27 -33.71 -18.90
N GLU A 444 13.05 -34.45 -18.12
CA GLU A 444 12.87 -34.61 -16.69
C GLU A 444 12.99 -33.26 -15.94
N LEU A 445 13.97 -32.44 -16.33
CA LEU A 445 14.11 -31.10 -15.74
C LEU A 445 12.93 -30.22 -16.10
N LEU A 446 12.42 -30.29 -17.35
CA LEU A 446 11.25 -29.53 -17.76
C LEU A 446 9.99 -29.98 -17.02
N GLU A 447 9.79 -31.28 -16.81
CA GLU A 447 8.69 -31.82 -15.99
C GLU A 447 8.79 -31.37 -14.53
N ALA A 448 10.03 -31.18 -14.04
CA ALA A 448 10.29 -30.62 -12.70
C ALA A 448 10.17 -29.06 -12.67
N GLY A 449 9.68 -28.42 -13.75
CA GLY A 449 9.54 -26.98 -13.82
C GLY A 449 10.84 -26.22 -14.08
N ILE A 450 11.86 -26.86 -14.68
CA ILE A 450 13.15 -26.26 -15.00
C ILE A 450 13.35 -26.20 -16.52
N ALA A 451 13.36 -25.01 -17.09
CA ALA A 451 13.66 -24.77 -18.49
C ALA A 451 15.17 -24.53 -18.67
N LEU A 452 15.77 -25.25 -19.64
CA LEU A 452 17.18 -25.13 -20.00
C LEU A 452 17.36 -24.28 -21.27
N GLU A 453 18.37 -23.40 -21.25
CA GLU A 453 18.78 -22.57 -22.39
C GLU A 453 20.26 -22.84 -22.70
N ASP A 454 20.53 -23.47 -23.87
CA ASP A 454 21.89 -23.70 -24.33
C ASP A 454 22.47 -22.40 -24.95
N LYS A 455 23.64 -21.98 -24.50
CA LYS A 455 24.33 -20.77 -24.95
C LYS A 455 25.42 -21.07 -25.99
N PRO A 456 25.72 -20.10 -26.88
CA PRO A 456 26.92 -20.17 -27.69
C PRO A 456 28.15 -20.37 -26.81
N GLY A 457 28.97 -21.40 -27.10
CA GLY A 457 30.13 -21.76 -26.28
C GLY A 457 29.92 -22.99 -25.40
N GLY A 458 28.71 -23.60 -25.41
CA GLY A 458 28.43 -24.91 -24.81
C GLY A 458 28.09 -24.88 -23.32
N SER A 459 27.86 -23.69 -22.73
CA SER A 459 27.26 -23.56 -21.40
C SER A 459 25.73 -23.69 -21.50
N THR A 460 25.12 -24.21 -20.45
CA THR A 460 23.66 -24.30 -20.32
C THR A 460 23.23 -23.47 -19.11
N GLU A 461 22.31 -22.56 -19.32
CA GLU A 461 21.63 -21.82 -18.26
C GLU A 461 20.28 -22.45 -17.96
N TRP A 462 19.76 -22.19 -16.78
CA TRP A 462 18.45 -22.68 -16.39
C TRP A 462 17.61 -21.61 -15.71
N ARG A 463 16.31 -21.77 -15.81
CA ARG A 463 15.32 -20.97 -15.05
C ARG A 463 14.15 -21.85 -14.62
N ARG A 464 13.48 -21.44 -13.56
CA ARG A 464 12.21 -22.05 -13.18
C ARG A 464 11.06 -21.47 -14.03
N VAL A 465 10.12 -22.33 -14.42
CA VAL A 465 8.95 -21.98 -15.26
C VAL A 465 7.65 -22.20 -14.52
#